data_6fad07d8ee718a5181d5ca7fe1b3ff43
#
_entry.id   6fad07d8ee718a5181d5ca7fe1b3ff43
#
_cell.length_a   1.000
_cell.length_b   1.000
_cell.length_c   1.000
_cell.angle_alpha   90.00
_cell.angle_beta   90.00
_cell.angle_gamma   90.00
#
_symmetry.space_group_name_H-M   'P 1'
#
loop_
_entity.id
_entity.type
_entity.pdbx_description
1 polymer ?
#
loop_
_entity_poly.entity_id
_entity_poly.type
_entity_poly.pdbx_seq_one_letter_code
_entity_poly.pdbx_strand_id
1 'polypeptide(L)'
;VVDTETFADKDTDFSAQLTKIQAANPDVIAIAGLYQEGALIVKKAREMGMTQPIIGNNGFNSPAYIQQAGDAANGTLVATPWNPERKSDKAQAFRKAYVAKYGHEPDQFAAQAYDAMYVMHQAAEQSGTTTDRKKFRDTLAKIKDFEGATGKFQFDEHRDPKMDLDVLQVKDGKWVPFA
;
A
#
# COMPACT_ATOMS: atom_id res chain seq x y z
N VAL A 1 16.44 16.17 0.61
CA VAL A 1 16.87 14.93 -0.05
C VAL A 1 18.36 15.03 -0.30
N VAL A 2 19.15 14.07 0.22
CA VAL A 2 20.62 14.08 0.13
C VAL A 2 21.12 13.24 -1.06
N ASP A 3 20.34 12.23 -1.47
CA ASP A 3 20.61 11.40 -2.64
C ASP A 3 19.30 10.83 -3.21
N THR A 4 19.30 10.45 -4.48
CA THR A 4 18.16 9.82 -5.16
C THR A 4 18.67 8.81 -6.16
N GLU A 5 18.31 7.54 -5.95
CA GLU A 5 18.65 6.44 -6.84
C GLU A 5 17.39 5.84 -7.46
N THR A 6 17.54 5.21 -8.60
CA THR A 6 16.43 4.57 -9.32
C THR A 6 16.70 3.09 -9.54
N PHE A 7 15.63 2.32 -9.68
CA PHE A 7 15.67 0.92 -10.05
C PHE A 7 14.53 0.59 -11.02
N ALA A 8 14.67 -0.49 -11.74
CA ALA A 8 13.65 -0.98 -12.66
C ALA A 8 12.79 -2.07 -12.01
N ASP A 9 11.59 -2.26 -12.58
CA ASP A 9 10.72 -3.39 -12.24
C ASP A 9 11.48 -4.72 -12.44
N LYS A 10 11.38 -5.60 -11.43
CA LYS A 10 12.05 -6.91 -11.36
C LYS A 10 13.57 -6.87 -11.20
N ASP A 11 14.15 -5.74 -10.87
CA ASP A 11 15.54 -5.72 -10.41
C ASP A 11 15.68 -6.57 -9.14
N THR A 12 16.81 -7.29 -9.01
CA THR A 12 17.09 -8.19 -7.90
C THR A 12 18.36 -7.84 -7.14
N ASP A 13 19.22 -6.98 -7.68
CA ASP A 13 20.43 -6.49 -7.03
C ASP A 13 20.42 -4.97 -6.93
N PHE A 14 20.50 -4.48 -5.71
CA PHE A 14 20.44 -3.06 -5.35
C PHE A 14 21.73 -2.58 -4.69
N SER A 15 22.80 -3.37 -4.78
CA SER A 15 24.08 -3.10 -4.11
C SER A 15 24.69 -1.77 -4.53
N ALA A 16 24.60 -1.41 -5.82
CA ALA A 16 25.17 -0.18 -6.34
C ALA A 16 24.43 1.06 -5.79
N GLN A 17 23.09 1.04 -5.82
CA GLN A 17 22.25 2.12 -5.29
C GLN A 17 22.47 2.27 -3.78
N LEU A 18 22.42 1.17 -3.04
CA LEU A 18 22.59 1.19 -1.58
C LEU A 18 23.98 1.64 -1.15
N THR A 19 25.03 1.33 -1.94
CA THR A 19 26.40 1.83 -1.67
C THR A 19 26.45 3.36 -1.74
N LYS A 20 25.80 3.98 -2.71
CA LYS A 20 25.74 5.43 -2.84
C LYS A 20 24.92 6.07 -1.72
N ILE A 21 23.72 5.50 -1.45
CA ILE A 21 22.87 5.95 -0.34
C ILE A 21 23.62 5.85 1.00
N GLN A 22 24.36 4.77 1.24
CA GLN A 22 25.17 4.61 2.45
C GLN A 22 26.25 5.67 2.54
N ALA A 23 26.95 5.98 1.44
CA ALA A 23 27.96 7.03 1.39
C ALA A 23 27.37 8.43 1.66
N ALA A 24 26.13 8.69 1.23
CA ALA A 24 25.40 9.93 1.50
C ALA A 24 24.93 10.04 2.97
N ASN A 25 24.97 8.97 3.73
CA ASN A 25 24.63 8.88 5.15
C ASN A 25 23.30 9.57 5.52
N PRO A 26 22.17 9.16 4.97
CA PRO A 26 20.86 9.77 5.23
C PRO A 26 20.37 9.44 6.64
N ASP A 27 19.50 10.29 7.20
CA ASP A 27 18.79 10.01 8.46
C ASP A 27 17.66 8.98 8.26
N VAL A 28 17.12 8.91 7.03
CA VAL A 28 15.97 8.06 6.68
C VAL A 28 16.08 7.64 5.21
N ILE A 29 15.60 6.44 4.89
CA ILE A 29 15.53 5.93 3.52
C ILE A 29 14.05 5.79 3.12
N ALA A 30 13.62 6.56 2.11
CA ALA A 30 12.29 6.45 1.52
C ALA A 30 12.36 5.61 0.24
N ILE A 31 11.49 4.61 0.10
CA ILE A 31 11.46 3.71 -1.04
C ILE A 31 10.08 3.76 -1.70
N ALA A 32 10.04 4.15 -2.98
CA ALA A 32 8.84 4.11 -3.79
C ALA A 32 8.90 2.90 -4.74
N GLY A 33 8.12 1.87 -4.46
CA GLY A 33 8.13 0.61 -5.22
C GLY A 33 7.08 -0.37 -4.72
N LEU A 34 7.16 -1.60 -5.19
CA LEU A 34 6.32 -2.69 -4.74
C LEU A 34 7.03 -3.55 -3.69
N TYR A 35 6.28 -4.45 -3.08
CA TYR A 35 6.77 -5.27 -1.96
C TYR A 35 7.90 -6.22 -2.36
N GLN A 36 7.96 -6.67 -3.61
CA GLN A 36 9.02 -7.60 -4.06
C GLN A 36 10.40 -6.92 -4.02
N GLU A 37 10.55 -5.81 -4.75
CA GLU A 37 11.79 -5.04 -4.79
C GLU A 37 12.08 -4.43 -3.42
N GLY A 38 11.04 -3.91 -2.75
CA GLY A 38 11.17 -3.36 -1.40
C GLY A 38 11.74 -4.34 -0.39
N ALA A 39 11.31 -5.58 -0.40
CA ALA A 39 11.84 -6.63 0.49
C ALA A 39 13.31 -6.92 0.22
N LEU A 40 13.72 -6.99 -1.05
CA LEU A 40 15.11 -7.22 -1.44
C LEU A 40 16.01 -6.03 -1.06
N ILE A 41 15.53 -4.80 -1.32
CA ILE A 41 16.26 -3.58 -0.93
C ILE A 41 16.48 -3.53 0.57
N VAL A 42 15.42 -3.74 1.37
CA VAL A 42 15.51 -3.67 2.83
C VAL A 42 16.44 -4.76 3.37
N LYS A 43 16.31 -5.98 2.88
CA LYS A 43 17.19 -7.08 3.26
C LYS A 43 18.65 -6.76 2.97
N LYS A 44 18.94 -6.29 1.74
CA LYS A 44 20.29 -5.93 1.34
C LYS A 44 20.83 -4.75 2.14
N ALA A 45 20.02 -3.73 2.43
CA ALA A 45 20.43 -2.61 3.27
C ALA A 45 20.84 -3.09 4.67
N ARG A 46 20.07 -3.98 5.31
CA ARG A 46 20.41 -4.54 6.62
C ARG A 46 21.67 -5.42 6.58
N GLU A 47 21.86 -6.22 5.52
CA GLU A 47 23.09 -6.99 5.29
C GLU A 47 24.33 -6.08 5.16
N MET A 48 24.19 -4.89 4.59
CA MET A 48 25.25 -3.87 4.51
C MET A 48 25.45 -3.08 5.80
N GLY A 49 24.73 -3.41 6.89
CA GLY A 49 24.82 -2.74 8.17
C GLY A 49 24.11 -1.39 8.25
N MET A 50 23.27 -1.06 7.27
CA MET A 50 22.47 0.17 7.30
C MET A 50 21.32 0.01 8.30
N THR A 51 21.26 0.90 9.29
CA THR A 51 20.29 0.87 10.39
C THR A 51 19.23 1.97 10.30
N GLN A 52 19.31 2.84 9.31
CA GLN A 52 18.39 3.95 9.13
C GLN A 52 16.93 3.46 9.08
N PRO A 53 15.97 4.25 9.60
CA PRO A 53 14.56 4.00 9.39
C PRO A 53 14.22 3.91 7.90
N ILE A 54 13.36 2.96 7.56
CA ILE A 54 12.90 2.77 6.18
C ILE A 54 11.41 3.09 6.11
N ILE A 55 11.04 3.92 5.14
CA ILE A 55 9.67 4.28 4.84
C ILE A 55 9.35 3.81 3.43
N GLY A 56 8.42 2.86 3.32
CA GLY A 56 7.86 2.42 2.04
C GLY A 56 6.58 3.19 1.69
N ASN A 57 6.22 3.19 0.42
CA ASN A 57 4.87 3.58 0.03
C ASN A 57 3.86 2.45 0.33
N ASN A 58 2.59 2.68 0.04
CA ASN A 58 1.53 1.68 0.25
C ASN A 58 1.75 0.36 -0.50
N GLY A 59 2.58 0.34 -1.56
CA GLY A 59 2.98 -0.86 -2.30
C GLY A 59 3.70 -1.92 -1.45
N PHE A 60 4.20 -1.55 -0.28
CA PHE A 60 4.83 -2.48 0.66
C PHE A 60 3.82 -3.21 1.56
N ASN A 61 2.60 -2.69 1.69
CA ASN A 61 1.60 -3.25 2.61
C ASN A 61 1.02 -4.57 2.10
N SER A 62 1.84 -5.60 2.17
CA SER A 62 1.50 -7.00 1.87
C SER A 62 2.17 -7.92 2.88
N PRO A 63 1.52 -9.02 3.32
CA PRO A 63 2.18 -10.08 4.09
C PRO A 63 3.41 -10.65 3.39
N ALA A 64 3.42 -10.67 2.05
CA ALA A 64 4.53 -11.17 1.24
C ALA A 64 5.80 -10.31 1.41
N TYR A 65 5.69 -9.00 1.67
CA TYR A 65 6.83 -8.15 2.02
C TYR A 65 7.57 -8.70 3.24
N ILE A 66 6.82 -8.98 4.31
CA ILE A 66 7.39 -9.47 5.57
C ILE A 66 7.99 -10.87 5.39
N GLN A 67 7.30 -11.76 4.65
CA GLN A 67 7.80 -13.10 4.37
C GLN A 67 9.13 -13.08 3.62
N GLN A 68 9.28 -12.17 2.65
CA GLN A 68 10.50 -12.09 1.82
C GLN A 68 11.65 -11.39 2.54
N ALA A 69 11.36 -10.30 3.25
CA ALA A 69 12.38 -9.54 3.96
C ALA A 69 12.80 -10.20 5.29
N GLY A 70 11.93 -11.03 5.89
CA GLY A 70 12.19 -11.63 7.19
C GLY A 70 12.40 -10.59 8.28
N ASP A 71 13.35 -10.81 9.16
CA ASP A 71 13.70 -9.90 10.26
C ASP A 71 14.12 -8.50 9.79
N ALA A 72 14.66 -8.39 8.58
CA ALA A 72 15.04 -7.12 7.98
C ALA A 72 13.86 -6.14 7.81
N ALA A 73 12.63 -6.67 7.72
CA ALA A 73 11.41 -5.86 7.62
C ALA A 73 11.10 -5.08 8.90
N ASN A 74 11.57 -5.54 10.07
CA ASN A 74 11.22 -4.91 11.36
C ASN A 74 11.59 -3.42 11.37
N GLY A 75 10.65 -2.60 11.84
CA GLY A 75 10.79 -1.16 11.87
C GLY A 75 10.43 -0.44 10.57
N THR A 76 10.16 -1.15 9.46
CA THR A 76 9.68 -0.50 8.22
C THR A 76 8.33 0.14 8.46
N LEU A 77 8.20 1.39 8.01
CA LEU A 77 6.96 2.19 8.08
C LEU A 77 6.30 2.29 6.70
N VAL A 78 4.97 2.33 6.67
CA VAL A 78 4.19 2.63 5.45
C VAL A 78 3.01 3.52 5.78
N ALA A 79 2.67 4.44 4.87
CA ALA A 79 1.38 5.12 4.87
C ALA A 79 0.44 4.38 3.90
N THR A 80 -0.71 3.92 4.38
CA THR A 80 -1.56 2.99 3.63
C THR A 80 -3.05 3.20 3.93
N PRO A 81 -3.94 3.03 2.94
CA PRO A 81 -5.38 3.06 3.18
C PRO A 81 -5.91 1.76 3.80
N TRP A 82 -5.17 0.65 3.73
CA TRP A 82 -5.58 -0.62 4.30
C TRP A 82 -4.89 -0.91 5.62
N ASN A 83 -5.71 -1.10 6.64
CA ASN A 83 -5.29 -1.52 7.98
C ASN A 83 -6.17 -2.70 8.41
N PRO A 84 -5.62 -3.92 8.61
CA PRO A 84 -6.41 -5.09 9.01
C PRO A 84 -7.05 -4.95 10.40
N GLU A 85 -6.57 -4.03 11.23
CA GLU A 85 -7.10 -3.73 12.56
C GLU A 85 -8.12 -2.57 12.56
N ARG A 86 -8.42 -1.99 11.40
CA ARG A 86 -9.41 -0.90 11.29
C ARG A 86 -10.77 -1.35 11.82
N LYS A 87 -11.31 -0.59 12.77
CA LYS A 87 -12.56 -0.89 13.49
C LYS A 87 -13.82 -0.45 12.72
N SER A 88 -13.84 -0.51 11.40
CA SER A 88 -15.06 -0.28 10.63
C SER A 88 -15.73 -1.61 10.28
N ASP A 89 -17.06 -1.62 10.30
CA ASP A 89 -17.84 -2.83 9.98
C ASP A 89 -17.52 -3.33 8.57
N LYS A 90 -17.34 -2.42 7.61
CA LYS A 90 -17.02 -2.77 6.22
C LYS A 90 -15.64 -3.39 6.08
N ALA A 91 -14.62 -2.83 6.76
CA ALA A 91 -13.28 -3.40 6.76
C ALA A 91 -13.27 -4.80 7.38
N GLN A 92 -13.93 -4.99 8.52
CA GLN A 92 -13.99 -6.28 9.18
C GLN A 92 -14.83 -7.32 8.42
N ALA A 93 -15.93 -6.90 7.80
CA ALA A 93 -16.74 -7.79 6.95
C ALA A 93 -15.94 -8.26 5.72
N PHE A 94 -15.24 -7.34 5.04
CA PHE A 94 -14.34 -7.69 3.93
C PHE A 94 -13.26 -8.67 4.37
N ARG A 95 -12.52 -8.35 5.44
CA ARG A 95 -11.45 -9.20 5.98
C ARG A 95 -11.95 -10.60 6.30
N LYS A 96 -13.08 -10.71 7.01
CA LYS A 96 -13.69 -11.99 7.37
C LYS A 96 -14.08 -12.81 6.14
N ALA A 97 -14.73 -12.19 5.16
CA ALA A 97 -15.13 -12.86 3.92
C ALA A 97 -13.92 -13.31 3.10
N TYR A 98 -12.87 -12.47 3.02
CA TYR A 98 -11.64 -12.78 2.31
C TYR A 98 -10.91 -13.97 2.93
N VAL A 99 -10.69 -13.94 4.24
CA VAL A 99 -10.03 -15.04 4.98
C VAL A 99 -10.81 -16.34 4.86
N ALA A 100 -12.15 -16.28 4.97
CA ALA A 100 -12.99 -17.47 4.81
C ALA A 100 -12.89 -18.08 3.41
N LYS A 101 -12.68 -17.25 2.37
CA LYS A 101 -12.60 -17.71 0.98
C LYS A 101 -11.20 -18.18 0.57
N TYR A 102 -10.15 -17.49 1.02
CA TYR A 102 -8.78 -17.69 0.52
C TYR A 102 -7.82 -18.30 1.55
N GLY A 103 -8.22 -18.38 2.83
CA GLY A 103 -7.42 -19.00 3.89
C GLY A 103 -6.22 -18.17 4.39
N HIS A 104 -6.11 -16.92 3.98
CA HIS A 104 -5.04 -16.00 4.40
C HIS A 104 -5.56 -14.57 4.51
N GLU A 105 -4.79 -13.70 5.18
CA GLU A 105 -5.11 -12.29 5.33
C GLU A 105 -5.05 -11.55 3.98
N PRO A 106 -5.99 -10.60 3.74
CA PRO A 106 -5.91 -9.72 2.59
C PRO A 106 -4.78 -8.71 2.74
N ASP A 107 -4.17 -8.36 1.61
CA ASP A 107 -3.29 -7.20 1.49
C ASP A 107 -4.07 -5.95 1.05
N GLN A 108 -3.35 -4.84 0.90
CA GLN A 108 -3.96 -3.60 0.44
C GLN A 108 -4.48 -3.69 -1.01
N PHE A 109 -3.84 -4.49 -1.88
CA PHE A 109 -4.27 -4.62 -3.27
C PHE A 109 -5.64 -5.29 -3.35
N ALA A 110 -5.86 -6.33 -2.54
CA ALA A 110 -7.15 -6.99 -2.43
C ALA A 110 -8.23 -6.05 -1.89
N ALA A 111 -7.92 -5.26 -0.85
CA ALA A 111 -8.86 -4.32 -0.25
C ALA A 111 -9.22 -3.18 -1.23
N GLN A 112 -8.24 -2.60 -1.91
CA GLN A 112 -8.49 -1.54 -2.90
C GLN A 112 -9.23 -2.06 -4.13
N ALA A 113 -8.91 -3.27 -4.63
CA ALA A 113 -9.63 -3.88 -5.74
C ALA A 113 -11.11 -4.16 -5.38
N TYR A 114 -11.35 -4.62 -4.14
CA TYR A 114 -12.71 -4.80 -3.62
C TYR A 114 -13.48 -3.48 -3.63
N ASP A 115 -12.91 -2.42 -3.09
CA ASP A 115 -13.56 -1.10 -3.06
C ASP A 115 -13.74 -0.52 -4.47
N ALA A 116 -12.78 -0.73 -5.37
CA ALA A 116 -12.90 -0.31 -6.76
C ALA A 116 -14.12 -0.94 -7.46
N MET A 117 -14.40 -2.22 -7.21
CA MET A 117 -15.59 -2.88 -7.75
C MET A 117 -16.89 -2.28 -7.21
N TYR A 118 -16.94 -1.95 -5.92
CA TYR A 118 -18.13 -1.37 -5.32
C TYR A 118 -18.38 0.08 -5.75
N VAL A 119 -17.35 0.90 -5.88
CA VAL A 119 -17.51 2.28 -6.38
C VAL A 119 -17.90 2.28 -7.86
N MET A 120 -17.41 1.33 -8.65
CA MET A 120 -17.85 1.14 -10.03
C MET A 120 -19.30 0.67 -10.11
N HIS A 121 -19.72 -0.25 -9.25
CA HIS A 121 -21.12 -0.68 -9.13
C HIS A 121 -22.05 0.51 -8.82
N GLN A 122 -21.68 1.31 -7.82
CA GLN A 122 -22.43 2.51 -7.47
C GLN A 122 -22.53 3.50 -8.65
N ALA A 123 -21.44 3.67 -9.41
CA ALA A 123 -21.45 4.51 -10.60
C ALA A 123 -22.38 3.95 -11.70
N ALA A 124 -22.41 2.63 -11.87
CA ALA A 124 -23.32 1.98 -12.82
C ALA A 124 -24.80 2.18 -12.44
N GLU A 125 -25.13 1.98 -11.18
CA GLU A 125 -26.49 2.22 -10.67
C GLU A 125 -26.91 3.67 -10.83
N GLN A 126 -26.09 4.62 -10.41
CA GLN A 126 -26.40 6.06 -10.48
C GLN A 126 -26.45 6.59 -11.92
N SER A 127 -25.61 6.07 -12.81
CA SER A 127 -25.64 6.46 -14.23
C SER A 127 -26.73 5.76 -15.04
N GLY A 128 -27.22 4.61 -14.57
CA GLY A 128 -28.15 3.75 -15.30
C GLY A 128 -27.55 3.14 -16.58
N THR A 129 -26.22 3.07 -16.68
CA THR A 129 -25.53 2.53 -17.87
C THR A 129 -24.15 1.99 -17.52
N THR A 130 -23.74 0.95 -18.24
CA THR A 130 -22.35 0.43 -18.25
C THR A 130 -21.69 0.57 -19.62
N THR A 131 -22.45 0.99 -20.64
CA THR A 131 -22.00 1.08 -22.04
C THR A 131 -21.69 2.52 -22.48
N ASP A 132 -22.39 3.52 -21.96
CA ASP A 132 -22.07 4.93 -22.16
C ASP A 132 -20.90 5.33 -21.27
N ARG A 133 -19.68 5.19 -21.80
CA ARG A 133 -18.44 5.44 -21.08
C ARG A 133 -18.32 6.87 -20.55
N LYS A 134 -18.85 7.86 -21.29
CA LYS A 134 -18.80 9.26 -20.88
C LYS A 134 -19.70 9.50 -19.67
N LYS A 135 -20.96 9.06 -19.76
CA LYS A 135 -21.92 9.19 -18.66
C LYS A 135 -21.46 8.44 -17.40
N PHE A 136 -20.95 7.22 -17.59
CA PHE A 136 -20.40 6.41 -16.50
C PHE A 136 -19.24 7.11 -15.80
N ARG A 137 -18.23 7.57 -16.56
CA ARG A 137 -17.07 8.30 -16.03
C ARG A 137 -17.50 9.58 -15.29
N ASP A 138 -18.38 10.37 -15.88
CA ASP A 138 -18.84 11.63 -15.30
C ASP A 138 -19.65 11.41 -14.01
N THR A 139 -20.33 10.27 -13.89
CA THR A 139 -21.02 9.85 -12.67
C THR A 139 -20.01 9.38 -11.62
N LEU A 140 -19.04 8.54 -12.00
CA LEU A 140 -17.98 8.05 -11.10
C LEU A 140 -17.23 9.23 -10.47
N ALA A 141 -16.86 10.25 -11.24
CA ALA A 141 -16.17 11.44 -10.75
C ALA A 141 -17.00 12.28 -9.75
N LYS A 142 -18.31 12.09 -9.68
CA LYS A 142 -19.21 12.80 -8.77
C LYS A 142 -19.52 12.02 -7.49
N ILE A 143 -19.09 10.77 -7.40
CA ILE A 143 -19.28 9.98 -6.17
C ILE A 143 -18.46 10.63 -5.05
N LYS A 144 -19.17 11.00 -3.98
CA LYS A 144 -18.60 11.55 -2.75
C LYS A 144 -18.92 10.60 -1.59
N ASP A 145 -18.10 10.68 -0.58
CA ASP A 145 -18.30 9.93 0.68
C ASP A 145 -18.50 8.40 0.48
N PHE A 146 -17.86 7.83 -0.57
CA PHE A 146 -17.83 6.38 -0.70
C PHE A 146 -17.14 5.79 0.53
N GLU A 147 -17.75 4.78 1.13
CA GLU A 147 -17.17 4.07 2.27
C GLU A 147 -17.02 2.59 1.94
N GLY A 148 -15.79 2.13 1.94
CA GLY A 148 -15.41 0.76 1.63
C GLY A 148 -14.59 0.09 2.74
N ALA A 149 -13.90 -0.98 2.38
CA ALA A 149 -12.97 -1.68 3.25
C ALA A 149 -11.75 -0.82 3.61
N THR A 150 -11.31 0.06 2.71
CA THR A 150 -10.19 0.99 2.92
C THR A 150 -10.60 2.30 3.61
N GLY A 151 -11.86 2.42 4.02
CA GLY A 151 -12.42 3.61 4.67
C GLY A 151 -13.18 4.50 3.70
N LYS A 152 -13.26 5.78 4.05
CA LYS A 152 -13.97 6.77 3.23
C LYS A 152 -13.03 7.41 2.22
N PHE A 153 -13.52 7.57 0.99
CA PHE A 153 -12.82 8.34 -0.02
C PHE A 153 -13.75 8.99 -1.04
N GLN A 154 -13.22 9.96 -1.74
CA GLN A 154 -13.82 10.59 -2.92
C GLN A 154 -12.71 10.94 -3.91
N PHE A 155 -13.06 11.10 -5.18
CA PHE A 155 -12.11 11.57 -6.18
C PHE A 155 -12.03 13.11 -6.15
N ASP A 156 -10.82 13.63 -6.29
CA ASP A 156 -10.59 15.06 -6.49
C ASP A 156 -10.68 15.46 -7.98
N GLU A 157 -10.37 16.71 -8.27
CA GLU A 157 -10.37 17.27 -9.64
C GLU A 157 -9.29 16.67 -10.56
N HIS A 158 -8.22 16.12 -9.96
CA HIS A 158 -7.15 15.41 -10.66
C HIS A 158 -7.42 13.92 -10.81
N ARG A 159 -8.54 13.43 -10.26
CA ARG A 159 -8.99 12.03 -10.20
C ARG A 159 -8.19 11.18 -9.20
N ASP A 160 -7.50 11.84 -8.28
CA ASP A 160 -6.82 11.17 -7.19
C ASP A 160 -7.80 10.90 -6.05
N PRO A 161 -7.69 9.74 -5.38
CA PRO A 161 -8.54 9.45 -4.24
C PRO A 161 -8.08 10.25 -3.02
N LYS A 162 -8.94 11.13 -2.52
CA LYS A 162 -8.79 11.76 -1.19
C LYS A 162 -9.30 10.79 -0.14
N MET A 163 -8.39 10.28 0.67
CA MET A 163 -8.69 9.30 1.72
C MET A 163 -7.75 9.48 2.92
N ASP A 164 -8.19 9.00 4.07
CA ASP A 164 -7.34 8.93 5.25
C ASP A 164 -6.39 7.74 5.13
N LEU A 165 -5.13 7.96 5.49
CA LEU A 165 -4.12 6.94 5.53
C LEU A 165 -3.77 6.60 6.98
N ASP A 166 -3.65 5.31 7.28
CA ASP A 166 -3.05 4.83 8.50
C ASP A 166 -1.52 4.73 8.30
N VAL A 167 -0.75 5.00 9.35
CA VAL A 167 0.66 4.67 9.35
C VAL A 167 0.82 3.32 10.05
N LEU A 168 1.39 2.35 9.35
CA LEU A 168 1.70 1.03 9.90
C LEU A 168 3.20 0.85 10.01
N GLN A 169 3.61 0.02 10.98
CA GLN A 169 4.98 -0.43 11.17
C GLN A 169 5.03 -1.96 11.17
N VAL A 170 6.11 -2.51 10.63
CA VAL A 170 6.40 -3.94 10.85
C VAL A 170 6.98 -4.12 12.23
N LYS A 171 6.29 -4.92 13.05
CA LYS A 171 6.71 -5.34 14.38
C LYS A 171 6.40 -6.82 14.58
N ASP A 172 7.40 -7.58 15.00
CA ASP A 172 7.27 -9.01 15.29
C ASP A 172 6.61 -9.81 14.14
N GLY A 173 7.03 -9.51 12.90
CA GLY A 173 6.55 -10.18 11.70
C GLY A 173 5.11 -9.81 11.29
N LYS A 174 4.57 -8.68 11.75
CA LYS A 174 3.22 -8.21 11.42
C LYS A 174 3.19 -6.71 11.14
N TRP A 175 2.28 -6.29 10.27
CA TRP A 175 1.89 -4.90 10.16
C TRP A 175 1.00 -4.52 11.35
N VAL A 176 1.41 -3.53 12.12
CA VAL A 176 0.66 -2.99 13.26
C VAL A 176 0.55 -1.47 13.15
N PRO A 177 -0.49 -0.83 13.70
CA PRO A 177 -0.56 0.62 13.76
C PRO A 177 0.67 1.21 14.43
N PHE A 178 1.23 2.25 13.82
CA PHE A 178 2.33 3.03 14.41
C PHE A 178 1.71 4.07 15.35
N ALA A 179 2.06 3.99 16.64
CA ALA A 179 1.58 4.87 17.70
C ALA A 179 2.61 5.94 18.06
#